data_4df4fd9959407eb39d99a9058d308728
#
_entry.id   4df4fd9959407eb39d99a9058d308728
#
_cell.length_a   1.000
_cell.length_b   1.000
_cell.length_c   1.000
_cell.angle_alpha   90.00
_cell.angle_beta   90.00
_cell.angle_gamma   90.00
#
_symmetry.space_group_name_H-M   'P 1'
#
loop_
_entity.id
_entity.type
_entity.pdbx_description
1 polymer ?
#
loop_
_entity_poly.entity_id
_entity_poly.type
_entity_poly.pdbx_seq_one_letter_code
_entity_poly.pdbx_strand_id
1 'polypeptide(L)'
;MNRFPILQISWIVFGLTIFGCDTTERQADFFAEANRPPAGIVETDVDGKIIQEDLDDWRTAPAFEQDLFVDPAYPNPVLLNADVVIPLTVNRSLRTGVWVRYRSSDGTLRVLDTLEEARSPGLYFVNFNASQLGSDGLHRVYFFDGFGELISYGDIEVRRR
;
A
#
# COMPACT_ATOMS: atom_id res chain seq x y z
N MET A 1 -6.33 -31.99 -65.63
CA MET A 1 -5.14 -31.30 -65.13
C MET A 1 -5.63 -30.05 -64.43
N ASN A 2 -5.92 -30.11 -63.10
CA ASN A 2 -6.30 -28.94 -62.30
C ASN A 2 -5.35 -28.85 -61.14
N ARG A 3 -4.51 -27.83 -61.13
CA ARG A 3 -3.59 -27.50 -60.06
C ARG A 3 -4.34 -26.58 -59.11
N PHE A 4 -4.52 -26.99 -57.85
CA PHE A 4 -4.90 -26.13 -56.74
C PHE A 4 -3.67 -25.43 -56.15
N PRO A 5 -3.69 -24.14 -55.91
CA PRO A 5 -2.65 -23.49 -55.14
C PRO A 5 -2.98 -23.58 -53.65
N ILE A 6 -2.18 -24.36 -52.95
CA ILE A 6 -2.06 -24.28 -51.50
C ILE A 6 -1.04 -23.17 -51.22
N LEU A 7 -1.46 -22.01 -50.75
CA LEU A 7 -0.61 -21.07 -49.96
C LEU A 7 -1.47 -19.93 -49.43
N GLN A 8 -1.58 -19.84 -48.14
CA GLN A 8 -1.62 -18.65 -47.29
C GLN A 8 -2.58 -18.85 -46.12
N ILE A 9 -2.17 -19.63 -45.13
CA ILE A 9 -2.67 -19.53 -43.77
C ILE A 9 -1.45 -19.74 -42.87
N SER A 10 -0.68 -18.71 -42.60
CA SER A 10 0.36 -18.76 -41.56
C SER A 10 0.90 -17.35 -41.24
N TRP A 11 0.09 -16.48 -40.68
CA TRP A 11 0.57 -15.20 -40.13
C TRP A 11 -0.42 -14.54 -39.15
N ILE A 12 -1.12 -15.29 -38.31
CA ILE A 12 -1.92 -14.70 -37.21
C ILE A 12 -1.77 -15.52 -35.91
N VAL A 13 -0.58 -15.65 -35.39
CA VAL A 13 -0.36 -16.16 -33.99
C VAL A 13 0.88 -15.53 -33.35
N PHE A 14 1.19 -14.27 -33.58
CA PHE A 14 2.37 -13.68 -32.95
C PHE A 14 2.11 -12.27 -32.40
N GLY A 15 0.96 -12.05 -31.79
CA GLY A 15 0.59 -10.72 -31.29
C GLY A 15 0.00 -10.62 -29.90
N LEU A 16 0.09 -11.65 -29.05
CA LEU A 16 -0.67 -11.66 -27.78
C LEU A 16 0.16 -11.93 -26.52
N THR A 17 1.45 -11.69 -26.51
CA THR A 17 2.29 -12.00 -25.32
C THR A 17 3.04 -10.82 -24.69
N ILE A 18 2.68 -9.56 -24.96
CA ILE A 18 3.49 -8.42 -24.47
C ILE A 18 2.83 -7.64 -23.32
N PHE A 19 1.57 -7.85 -22.97
CA PHE A 19 0.89 -7.06 -21.93
C PHE A 19 0.92 -7.65 -20.51
N GLY A 20 1.53 -8.80 -20.27
CA GLY A 20 1.54 -9.46 -18.96
C GLY A 20 2.79 -9.20 -18.10
N CYS A 21 3.89 -8.69 -18.64
CA CYS A 21 5.14 -8.53 -17.89
C CYS A 21 5.17 -7.29 -16.98
N ASP A 22 4.59 -6.18 -17.39
CA ASP A 22 4.70 -4.89 -16.70
C ASP A 22 4.07 -4.90 -15.28
N THR A 23 2.87 -5.45 -15.14
CA THR A 23 2.18 -5.50 -13.83
C THR A 23 2.89 -6.41 -12.83
N THR A 24 3.49 -7.51 -13.29
CA THR A 24 4.20 -8.45 -12.43
C THR A 24 5.51 -7.85 -11.91
N GLU A 25 6.25 -7.12 -12.75
CA GLU A 25 7.47 -6.42 -12.35
C GLU A 25 7.16 -5.30 -11.37
N ARG A 26 6.17 -4.44 -11.64
CA ARG A 26 5.73 -3.38 -10.73
C ARG A 26 5.29 -3.91 -9.36
N GLN A 27 4.61 -5.07 -9.33
CA GLN A 27 4.21 -5.71 -8.09
C GLN A 27 5.43 -6.24 -7.30
N ALA A 28 6.41 -6.84 -8.00
CA ALA A 28 7.63 -7.32 -7.38
C ALA A 28 8.47 -6.17 -6.81
N ASP A 29 8.59 -5.06 -7.54
CA ASP A 29 9.29 -3.85 -7.09
C ASP A 29 8.62 -3.24 -5.88
N PHE A 30 7.29 -3.15 -5.87
CA PHE A 30 6.52 -2.67 -4.71
C PHE A 30 6.80 -3.50 -3.45
N PHE A 31 6.80 -4.84 -3.57
CA PHE A 31 7.13 -5.71 -2.44
C PHE A 31 8.59 -5.58 -1.98
N ALA A 32 9.52 -5.40 -2.92
CA ALA A 32 10.93 -5.20 -2.60
C ALA A 32 11.13 -3.91 -1.81
N GLU A 33 10.48 -2.81 -2.21
CA GLU A 33 10.51 -1.52 -1.50
C GLU A 33 9.86 -1.60 -0.11
N ALA A 34 8.68 -2.21 0.00
CA ALA A 34 7.97 -2.40 1.27
C ALA A 34 8.81 -3.15 2.32
N ASN A 35 9.73 -4.02 1.89
CA ASN A 35 10.62 -4.78 2.76
C ASN A 35 11.94 -4.07 3.10
N ARG A 36 12.24 -2.92 2.50
CA ARG A 36 13.39 -2.10 2.89
C ARG A 36 13.15 -1.45 4.25
N PRO A 37 14.22 -1.11 4.99
CA PRO A 37 14.06 -0.27 6.18
C PRO A 37 13.38 1.05 5.84
N PRO A 38 12.58 1.63 6.77
CA PRO A 38 12.03 2.97 6.61
C PRO A 38 13.14 3.99 6.29
N ALA A 39 12.92 4.88 5.33
CA ALA A 39 13.97 5.78 4.85
C ALA A 39 13.45 7.16 4.42
N GLY A 40 12.47 7.68 5.07
CA GLY A 40 11.86 8.97 4.80
C GLY A 40 10.45 9.01 5.32
N ILE A 41 9.77 10.11 5.12
CA ILE A 41 8.35 10.27 5.45
C ILE A 41 7.70 11.27 4.50
N VAL A 42 6.42 11.10 4.23
CA VAL A 42 5.56 12.19 3.80
C VAL A 42 5.28 13.06 5.04
N GLU A 43 5.76 14.32 5.05
CA GLU A 43 5.44 15.23 6.14
C GLU A 43 4.04 15.82 5.99
N THR A 44 3.26 15.77 7.06
CA THR A 44 1.91 16.32 7.13
C THR A 44 1.71 17.15 8.40
N ASP A 45 0.86 18.17 8.31
CA ASP A 45 0.41 18.92 9.50
C ASP A 45 -0.72 18.19 10.24
N VAL A 46 -1.24 18.84 11.27
CA VAL A 46 -2.31 18.30 12.13
C VAL A 46 -3.67 18.16 11.39
N ASP A 47 -3.83 18.85 10.27
CA ASP A 47 -5.04 18.82 9.46
C ASP A 47 -4.90 17.87 8.25
N GLY A 48 -3.75 17.19 8.12
CA GLY A 48 -3.46 16.24 7.02
C GLY A 48 -2.96 16.92 5.74
N LYS A 49 -2.60 18.21 5.77
CA LYS A 49 -2.02 18.88 4.63
C LYS A 49 -0.56 18.43 4.45
N ILE A 50 -0.22 17.97 3.24
CA ILE A 50 1.15 17.58 2.90
C ILE A 50 2.05 18.82 2.89
N ILE A 51 3.12 18.76 3.66
CA ILE A 51 4.18 19.78 3.76
C ILE A 51 5.37 19.38 2.87
N GLN A 52 5.73 18.09 2.90
CA GLN A 52 6.80 17.51 2.08
C GLN A 52 6.38 16.14 1.59
N GLU A 53 6.59 15.88 0.30
CA GLU A 53 6.31 14.58 -0.33
C GLU A 53 7.51 13.65 -0.21
N ASP A 54 7.21 12.35 -0.09
CA ASP A 54 8.11 11.22 -0.29
C ASP A 54 7.44 10.25 -1.26
N LEU A 55 7.99 10.10 -2.46
CA LEU A 55 7.31 9.42 -3.58
C LEU A 55 7.26 7.90 -3.45
N ASP A 56 8.06 7.31 -2.58
CA ASP A 56 8.06 5.87 -2.31
C ASP A 56 7.21 5.47 -1.10
N ASP A 57 6.63 6.45 -0.41
CA ASP A 57 5.78 6.28 0.76
C ASP A 57 4.29 6.34 0.40
N TRP A 58 3.42 5.66 1.15
CA TRP A 58 1.95 5.62 1.02
C TRP A 58 1.45 5.19 -0.37
N ARG A 59 2.22 4.38 -1.08
CA ARG A 59 1.83 3.84 -2.38
C ARG A 59 0.90 2.64 -2.22
N THR A 60 -0.04 2.51 -3.14
CA THR A 60 -0.89 1.32 -3.23
C THR A 60 -0.25 0.29 -4.16
N ALA A 61 -0.29 -0.98 -3.78
CA ALA A 61 0.16 -2.09 -4.61
C ALA A 61 -0.59 -2.12 -5.95
N PRO A 62 0.07 -2.40 -7.07
CA PRO A 62 -0.54 -2.43 -8.40
C PRO A 62 -1.81 -3.28 -8.48
N ALA A 63 -1.89 -4.38 -7.73
CA ALA A 63 -3.06 -5.25 -7.68
C ALA A 63 -4.30 -4.57 -7.08
N PHE A 64 -4.13 -3.51 -6.29
CA PHE A 64 -5.19 -2.82 -5.55
C PHE A 64 -5.43 -1.37 -5.99
N GLU A 65 -4.65 -0.83 -6.94
CA GLU A 65 -4.71 0.59 -7.38
C GLU A 65 -6.11 1.08 -7.78
N GLN A 66 -7.00 0.19 -8.23
CA GLN A 66 -8.36 0.54 -8.62
C GLN A 66 -9.38 0.35 -7.49
N ASP A 67 -9.03 -0.42 -6.47
CA ASP A 67 -9.96 -0.85 -5.44
C ASP A 67 -9.90 0.04 -4.20
N LEU A 68 -8.72 0.48 -3.82
CA LEU A 68 -8.52 1.38 -2.68
C LEU A 68 -7.19 2.14 -2.76
N PHE A 69 -7.06 3.18 -1.94
CA PHE A 69 -5.79 3.83 -1.65
C PHE A 69 -5.75 4.31 -0.20
N VAL A 70 -4.54 4.45 0.31
CA VAL A 70 -4.24 4.92 1.67
C VAL A 70 -3.58 6.29 1.54
N ASP A 71 -4.16 7.29 2.19
CA ASP A 71 -3.56 8.62 2.28
C ASP A 71 -2.47 8.67 3.36
N PRO A 72 -1.53 9.63 3.28
CA PRO A 72 -0.51 9.79 4.30
C PRO A 72 -1.07 9.98 5.71
N ALA A 73 -0.36 9.39 6.69
CA ALA A 73 -0.66 9.59 8.11
C ALA A 73 -0.55 11.08 8.50
N TYR A 74 -1.38 11.51 9.44
CA TYR A 74 -1.27 12.84 10.01
C TYR A 74 -1.59 12.87 11.52
N PRO A 75 -0.90 13.77 12.28
CA PRO A 75 0.30 14.49 11.89
C PRO A 75 1.49 13.53 11.68
N ASN A 76 2.37 13.87 10.75
CA ASN A 76 3.63 13.16 10.54
C ASN A 76 4.76 14.16 10.24
N PRO A 77 5.77 14.34 11.09
CA PRO A 77 6.08 13.61 12.32
C PRO A 77 5.05 13.79 13.44
N VAL A 78 4.99 12.79 14.34
CA VAL A 78 4.07 12.78 15.48
C VAL A 78 4.82 12.70 16.82
N LEU A 79 4.30 13.31 17.88
CA LEU A 79 4.82 13.12 19.23
C LEU A 79 4.42 11.76 19.80
N LEU A 80 5.30 11.13 20.58
CA LEU A 80 5.13 9.76 21.10
C LEU A 80 3.78 9.49 21.79
N ASN A 81 3.20 10.51 22.44
CA ASN A 81 1.92 10.35 23.16
C ASN A 81 0.74 11.03 22.43
N ALA A 82 0.92 11.42 21.17
CA ALA A 82 -0.14 12.00 20.37
C ALA A 82 -0.81 10.94 19.47
N ASP A 83 -2.01 11.27 19.03
CA ASP A 83 -2.78 10.41 18.15
C ASP A 83 -2.37 10.63 16.69
N VAL A 84 -2.46 9.57 15.92
CA VAL A 84 -2.21 9.51 14.46
C VAL A 84 -3.50 9.07 13.78
N VAL A 85 -3.79 9.70 12.66
CA VAL A 85 -4.89 9.35 11.78
C VAL A 85 -4.34 8.96 10.42
N ILE A 86 -4.82 7.85 9.85
CA ILE A 86 -4.51 7.45 8.48
C ILE A 86 -5.83 7.26 7.73
N PRO A 87 -6.12 8.10 6.73
CA PRO A 87 -7.31 7.92 5.91
C PRO A 87 -7.14 6.76 4.93
N LEU A 88 -8.21 6.04 4.67
CA LEU A 88 -8.30 4.95 3.70
C LEU A 88 -9.56 5.15 2.86
N THR A 89 -9.41 5.30 1.56
CA THR A 89 -10.54 5.36 0.63
C THR A 89 -10.69 4.02 -0.09
N VAL A 90 -11.85 3.39 0.06
CA VAL A 90 -12.24 2.19 -0.67
C VAL A 90 -13.14 2.61 -1.84
N ASN A 91 -12.71 2.34 -3.06
CA ASN A 91 -13.44 2.67 -4.29
C ASN A 91 -14.36 1.54 -4.77
N ARG A 92 -13.96 0.30 -4.54
CA ARG A 92 -14.70 -0.91 -4.92
C ARG A 92 -14.81 -1.86 -3.75
N SER A 93 -15.87 -2.65 -3.73
CA SER A 93 -16.09 -3.65 -2.68
C SER A 93 -14.92 -4.65 -2.62
N LEU A 94 -14.32 -4.75 -1.45
CA LEU A 94 -13.26 -5.70 -1.15
C LEU A 94 -13.85 -7.04 -0.68
N ARG A 95 -13.12 -8.12 -0.88
CA ARG A 95 -13.52 -9.47 -0.40
C ARG A 95 -13.43 -9.58 1.11
N THR A 96 -12.52 -8.85 1.71
CA THR A 96 -12.23 -8.87 3.16
C THR A 96 -12.11 -7.43 3.67
N GLY A 97 -12.06 -7.26 4.99
CA GLY A 97 -11.63 -6.01 5.61
C GLY A 97 -10.13 -5.77 5.43
N VAL A 98 -9.65 -4.67 5.98
CA VAL A 98 -8.25 -4.25 5.92
C VAL A 98 -7.61 -4.39 7.30
N TRP A 99 -6.44 -5.00 7.34
CA TRP A 99 -5.65 -5.22 8.56
C TRP A 99 -4.43 -4.32 8.55
N VAL A 100 -4.30 -3.53 9.60
CA VAL A 100 -3.19 -2.59 9.76
C VAL A 100 -2.20 -3.15 10.75
N ARG A 101 -0.93 -3.21 10.34
CA ARG A 101 0.15 -3.76 11.14
C ARG A 101 1.37 -2.86 11.09
N TYR A 102 2.23 -2.96 12.08
CA TYR A 102 3.54 -2.34 12.08
C TYR A 102 4.62 -3.36 12.40
N ARG A 103 5.85 -3.09 12.00
CA ARG A 103 7.01 -3.92 12.36
C ARG A 103 7.62 -3.40 13.65
N SER A 104 7.54 -4.20 14.70
CA SER A 104 8.18 -3.88 15.98
C SER A 104 9.71 -4.05 15.92
N SER A 105 10.42 -3.54 16.92
CA SER A 105 11.90 -3.59 16.99
C SER A 105 12.49 -5.00 16.98
N ASP A 106 11.72 -6.01 17.35
CA ASP A 106 12.10 -7.43 17.27
C ASP A 106 11.86 -8.04 15.86
N GLY A 107 11.40 -7.22 14.90
CA GLY A 107 11.09 -7.64 13.53
C GLY A 107 9.71 -8.27 13.34
N THR A 108 8.94 -8.45 14.42
CA THR A 108 7.61 -9.06 14.36
C THR A 108 6.57 -8.07 13.83
N LEU A 109 5.67 -8.53 12.96
CA LEU A 109 4.49 -7.75 12.56
C LEU A 109 3.42 -7.84 13.65
N ARG A 110 3.08 -6.70 14.24
CA ARG A 110 2.04 -6.57 15.27
C ARG A 110 0.83 -5.87 14.70
N VAL A 111 -0.35 -6.30 15.11
CA VAL A 111 -1.62 -5.66 14.72
C VAL A 111 -1.71 -4.30 15.41
N LEU A 112 -2.02 -3.28 14.62
CA LEU A 112 -2.30 -1.92 15.07
C LEU A 112 -3.80 -1.66 15.09
N ASP A 113 -4.48 -2.09 14.01
CA ASP A 113 -5.93 -1.96 13.86
C ASP A 113 -6.47 -3.00 12.86
N THR A 114 -7.81 -3.16 12.84
CA THR A 114 -8.53 -3.99 11.87
C THR A 114 -9.84 -3.32 11.49
N LEU A 115 -9.95 -2.95 10.21
CA LEU A 115 -11.13 -2.31 9.64
C LEU A 115 -11.98 -3.38 8.90
N GLU A 116 -12.77 -4.14 9.64
CA GLU A 116 -13.63 -5.18 9.04
C GLU A 116 -14.74 -4.59 8.15
N GLU A 117 -15.20 -3.39 8.45
CA GLU A 117 -16.20 -2.62 7.71
C GLU A 117 -15.68 -2.07 6.39
N ALA A 118 -14.34 -1.92 6.21
CA ALA A 118 -13.72 -1.42 4.99
C ALA A 118 -13.80 -2.42 3.81
N ARG A 119 -14.93 -3.13 3.71
CA ARG A 119 -15.30 -4.00 2.57
C ARG A 119 -16.13 -3.28 1.53
N SER A 120 -16.77 -2.18 1.90
CA SER A 120 -17.67 -1.41 1.04
C SER A 120 -17.02 -0.10 0.59
N PRO A 121 -17.38 0.46 -0.57
CA PRO A 121 -16.91 1.78 -0.96
C PRO A 121 -17.21 2.83 0.10
N GLY A 122 -16.20 3.63 0.45
CA GLY A 122 -16.33 4.65 1.49
C GLY A 122 -14.97 5.18 1.94
N LEU A 123 -15.03 6.16 2.84
CA LEU A 123 -13.87 6.72 3.53
C LEU A 123 -13.82 6.16 4.95
N TYR A 124 -12.67 5.61 5.32
CA TYR A 124 -12.39 5.00 6.61
C TYR A 124 -11.17 5.66 7.24
N PHE A 125 -11.02 5.51 8.55
CA PHE A 125 -9.91 6.10 9.29
C PHE A 125 -9.32 5.07 10.26
N VAL A 126 -8.01 4.89 10.18
CA VAL A 126 -7.23 4.21 11.21
C VAL A 126 -6.83 5.27 12.23
N ASN A 127 -7.16 5.05 13.50
CA ASN A 127 -6.82 5.98 14.58
C ASN A 127 -6.09 5.23 15.69
N PHE A 128 -4.90 5.68 16.04
CA PHE A 128 -4.13 5.07 17.11
C PHE A 128 -3.21 6.07 17.77
N ASN A 129 -2.78 5.77 19.00
CA ASN A 129 -1.78 6.57 19.69
C ASN A 129 -0.37 6.13 19.29
N ALA A 130 0.50 7.09 18.97
CA ALA A 130 1.86 6.82 18.48
C ALA A 130 2.70 5.96 19.44
N SER A 131 2.37 5.96 20.75
CA SER A 131 3.02 5.08 21.74
C SER A 131 2.84 3.58 21.44
N GLN A 132 1.83 3.20 20.65
CA GLN A 132 1.63 1.80 20.22
C GLN A 132 2.74 1.32 19.28
N LEU A 133 3.45 2.22 18.59
CA LEU A 133 4.62 1.89 17.78
C LEU A 133 5.86 1.60 18.64
N GLY A 134 5.84 1.93 19.92
CA GLY A 134 6.78 1.49 20.95
C GLY A 134 7.87 2.50 21.30
N SER A 135 8.52 3.15 20.36
CA SER A 135 9.63 4.07 20.62
C SER A 135 9.63 5.24 19.64
N ASP A 136 10.49 6.23 19.91
CA ASP A 136 10.83 7.25 18.92
C ASP A 136 11.65 6.66 17.76
N GLY A 137 11.56 7.31 16.59
CA GLY A 137 12.20 6.91 15.35
C GLY A 137 11.21 6.67 14.21
N LEU A 138 11.70 6.10 13.11
CA LEU A 138 10.91 5.75 11.95
C LEU A 138 10.28 4.36 12.11
N HIS A 139 8.99 4.30 11.85
CA HIS A 139 8.19 3.07 11.93
C HIS A 139 7.40 2.88 10.64
N ARG A 140 7.51 1.70 10.02
CA ARG A 140 6.70 1.35 8.85
C ARG A 140 5.41 0.68 9.29
N VAL A 141 4.30 1.23 8.78
CA VAL A 141 2.95 0.69 8.92
C VAL A 141 2.56 0.03 7.60
N TYR A 142 1.91 -1.11 7.69
CA TYR A 142 1.51 -1.94 6.55
C TYR A 142 0.02 -2.17 6.56
N PHE A 143 -0.60 -2.14 5.40
CA PHE A 143 -1.99 -2.47 5.17
C PHE A 143 -2.08 -3.78 4.41
N PHE A 144 -2.81 -4.74 4.95
CA PHE A 144 -3.03 -6.05 4.34
C PHE A 144 -4.52 -6.29 4.13
N ASP A 145 -4.86 -7.08 3.13
CA ASP A 145 -6.16 -7.68 3.07
C ASP A 145 -6.29 -8.85 4.07
N GLY A 146 -7.51 -9.41 4.21
CA GLY A 146 -7.72 -10.53 5.14
C GLY A 146 -7.08 -11.86 4.68
N PHE A 147 -6.54 -11.93 3.46
CA PHE A 147 -5.76 -13.06 2.97
C PHE A 147 -4.26 -12.89 3.24
N GLY A 148 -3.85 -11.72 3.72
CA GLY A 148 -2.46 -11.38 4.01
C GLY A 148 -1.70 -10.80 2.82
N GLU A 149 -2.38 -10.38 1.77
CA GLU A 149 -1.77 -9.66 0.66
C GLU A 149 -1.53 -8.20 1.05
N LEU A 150 -0.33 -7.69 0.76
CA LEU A 150 0.04 -6.32 1.06
C LEU A 150 -0.65 -5.35 0.09
N ILE A 151 -1.40 -4.41 0.64
CA ILE A 151 -2.14 -3.38 -0.07
C ILE A 151 -1.33 -2.09 -0.20
N SER A 152 -0.78 -1.63 0.92
CA SER A 152 -0.04 -0.37 1.02
C SER A 152 0.92 -0.41 2.20
N TYR A 153 1.86 0.51 2.21
CA TYR A 153 2.72 0.79 3.36
C TYR A 153 3.06 2.28 3.41
N GLY A 154 3.46 2.74 4.60
CA GLY A 154 3.94 4.10 4.78
C GLY A 154 4.74 4.23 6.07
N ASP A 155 5.56 5.27 6.12
CA ASP A 155 6.49 5.51 7.20
C ASP A 155 6.00 6.65 8.10
N ILE A 156 6.12 6.45 9.41
CA ILE A 156 5.72 7.42 10.44
C ILE A 156 6.93 7.71 11.31
N GLU A 157 7.27 8.99 11.46
CA GLU A 157 8.31 9.42 12.39
C GLU A 157 7.69 9.78 13.74
N VAL A 158 8.06 9.01 14.77
CA VAL A 158 7.69 9.31 16.16
C VAL A 158 8.82 10.08 16.83
N ARG A 159 8.49 11.23 17.43
CA ARG A 159 9.44 12.11 18.13
C ARG A 159 9.15 12.16 19.61
N ARG A 160 10.19 12.18 20.44
CA ARG A 160 10.09 12.62 21.83
C ARG A 160 10.11 14.14 21.89
N ARG A 161 9.48 14.69 22.92
CA ARG A 161 9.63 16.12 23.22
C ARG A 161 11.05 16.46 23.62
#